data_ca4c31714f00f8a8bc04d2310721e368
#
_entry.id   ca4c31714f00f8a8bc04d2310721e368
#
_cell.length_a   1.000
_cell.length_b   1.000
_cell.length_c   1.000
_cell.angle_alpha   90.00
_cell.angle_beta   90.00
_cell.angle_gamma   90.00
#
_symmetry.space_group_name_H-M   'P 1'
#
loop_
_entity.id
_entity.type
_entity.pdbx_description
1 polymer ?
#
loop_
_entity_poly.entity_id
_entity_poly.type
_entity_poly.pdbx_seq_one_letter_code
_entity_poly.pdbx_strand_id
1 'polypeptide(L)'
;MPHALPFFLFLVVLAPVVLGHQLGGAWTFITPVGLFGVLGGLDMLIGRGETGGYPKSESPVHRFAILLWLPIQVALIVWLLWSLAHNLLTPLEIIGMTLSIGTVSGAIGIVFAHELTHRMSWLERRIADALMVSVSYHHFCVEHVHGHHRTVGTKEDPVTAR
;
A
#
# COMPACT_ATOMS: atom_id res chain seq x y z
N MET A 1 -3.61 9.72 -24.18
CA MET A 1 -2.93 8.56 -23.55
C MET A 1 -1.67 8.89 -22.73
N PRO A 2 -1.03 10.05 -22.80
CA PRO A 2 0.16 10.34 -21.95
C PRO A 2 -0.13 10.48 -20.44
N HIS A 3 -1.39 10.56 -20.04
CA HIS A 3 -1.78 10.76 -18.63
C HIS A 3 -2.07 9.47 -17.84
N ALA A 4 -1.92 8.30 -18.44
CA ALA A 4 -2.18 7.01 -17.75
C ALA A 4 -0.96 6.50 -16.97
N LEU A 5 0.25 6.78 -17.42
CA LEU A 5 1.50 6.29 -16.84
C LEU A 5 1.65 6.58 -15.34
N PRO A 6 1.32 7.78 -14.82
CA PRO A 6 1.42 8.07 -13.39
C PRO A 6 0.61 7.13 -12.51
N PHE A 7 -0.50 6.60 -13.00
CA PHE A 7 -1.35 5.67 -12.22
C PHE A 7 -0.69 4.31 -11.97
N PHE A 8 0.37 3.97 -12.70
CA PHE A 8 1.09 2.70 -12.56
C PHE A 8 2.47 2.87 -11.89
N LEU A 9 2.86 4.08 -11.48
CA LEU A 9 4.14 4.31 -10.81
C LEU A 9 4.30 3.50 -9.52
N PHE A 10 3.19 3.14 -8.85
CA PHE A 10 3.23 2.28 -7.69
C PHE A 10 3.87 0.91 -7.97
N LEU A 11 3.86 0.43 -9.23
CA LEU A 11 4.50 -0.84 -9.60
C LEU A 11 6.03 -0.79 -9.47
N VAL A 12 6.62 0.41 -9.49
CA VAL A 12 8.08 0.58 -9.35
C VAL A 12 8.57 0.04 -7.99
N VAL A 13 7.72 0.07 -6.95
CA VAL A 13 8.09 -0.45 -5.62
C VAL A 13 8.27 -1.97 -5.59
N LEU A 14 7.78 -2.69 -6.60
CA LEU A 14 7.98 -4.14 -6.71
C LEU A 14 9.44 -4.48 -7.04
N ALA A 15 10.13 -3.61 -7.77
CA ALA A 15 11.52 -3.83 -8.16
C ALA A 15 12.45 -4.02 -6.94
N PRO A 16 12.47 -3.12 -5.94
CA PRO A 16 13.31 -3.35 -4.76
C PRO A 16 12.90 -4.56 -3.93
N VAL A 17 11.61 -4.97 -3.89
CA VAL A 17 11.19 -6.20 -3.21
C VAL A 17 11.83 -7.43 -3.89
N VAL A 18 11.73 -7.50 -5.23
CA VAL A 18 12.28 -8.62 -6.02
C VAL A 18 13.80 -8.61 -5.96
N LEU A 19 14.44 -7.46 -6.15
CA LEU A 19 15.90 -7.32 -6.08
C LEU A 19 16.43 -7.68 -4.68
N GLY A 20 15.78 -7.24 -3.62
CA GLY A 20 16.13 -7.58 -2.25
C GLY A 20 16.12 -9.09 -2.01
N HIS A 21 15.09 -9.78 -2.50
CA HIS A 21 15.03 -11.25 -2.41
C HIS A 21 16.13 -11.94 -3.22
N GLN A 22 16.43 -11.46 -4.45
CA GLN A 22 17.44 -12.06 -5.32
C GLN A 22 18.87 -11.89 -4.79
N LEU A 23 19.16 -10.71 -4.21
CA LEU A 23 20.47 -10.39 -3.65
C LEU A 23 20.69 -11.01 -2.26
N GLY A 24 19.62 -11.27 -1.53
CA GLY A 24 19.66 -11.90 -0.22
C GLY A 24 20.25 -11.02 0.90
N GLY A 25 20.39 -11.60 2.09
CA GLY A 25 21.01 -10.96 3.24
C GLY A 25 20.37 -9.61 3.59
N ALA A 26 21.19 -8.60 3.85
CA ALA A 26 20.73 -7.24 4.20
C ALA A 26 20.00 -6.53 3.06
N TRP A 27 20.14 -6.96 1.82
CA TRP A 27 19.41 -6.37 0.68
C TRP A 27 17.91 -6.57 0.76
N THR A 28 17.43 -7.55 1.53
CA THR A 28 16.01 -7.76 1.78
C THR A 28 15.32 -6.56 2.46
N PHE A 29 16.10 -5.64 3.05
CA PHE A 29 15.62 -4.41 3.68
C PHE A 29 15.58 -3.20 2.73
N ILE A 30 16.00 -3.34 1.47
CA ILE A 30 16.11 -2.21 0.53
C ILE A 30 14.76 -1.48 0.33
N THR A 31 13.64 -2.19 0.39
CA THR A 31 12.30 -1.60 0.22
C THR A 31 11.93 -0.65 1.36
N PRO A 32 11.91 -1.06 2.64
CA PRO A 32 11.59 -0.14 3.73
C PRO A 32 12.61 0.99 3.86
N VAL A 33 13.91 0.72 3.64
CA VAL A 33 14.94 1.76 3.66
C VAL A 33 14.75 2.74 2.50
N GLY A 34 14.42 2.29 1.31
CA GLY A 34 14.17 3.14 0.15
C GLY A 34 12.91 4.00 0.32
N LEU A 35 11.80 3.40 0.76
CA LEU A 35 10.54 4.12 0.93
C LEU A 35 10.58 5.13 2.09
N PHE A 36 10.99 4.71 3.28
CA PHE A 36 10.97 5.59 4.44
C PHE A 36 12.25 6.43 4.57
N GLY A 37 13.42 5.88 4.23
CA GLY A 37 14.69 6.60 4.34
C GLY A 37 14.90 7.55 3.16
N VAL A 38 14.97 7.01 1.95
CA VAL A 38 15.32 7.82 0.76
C VAL A 38 14.17 8.72 0.34
N LEU A 39 12.97 8.16 0.09
CA LEU A 39 11.84 8.99 -0.36
C LEU A 39 11.37 9.94 0.74
N GLY A 40 11.29 9.50 2.00
CA GLY A 40 10.94 10.38 3.11
C GLY A 40 11.98 11.49 3.34
N GLY A 41 13.28 11.18 3.19
CA GLY A 41 14.34 12.17 3.25
C GLY A 41 14.29 13.18 2.08
N LEU A 42 13.99 12.72 0.87
CA LEU A 42 13.81 13.58 -0.28
C LEU A 42 12.61 14.51 -0.12
N ASP A 43 11.48 14.00 0.39
CA ASP A 43 10.28 14.83 0.66
C ASP A 43 10.59 15.95 1.67
N MET A 44 11.36 15.65 2.72
CA MET A 44 11.84 16.67 3.66
C MET A 44 12.70 17.74 3.00
N LEU A 45 13.55 17.37 2.03
CA LEU A 45 14.49 18.30 1.36
C LEU A 45 13.80 19.13 0.27
N ILE A 46 12.89 18.54 -0.50
CA ILE A 46 12.18 19.19 -1.60
C ILE A 46 11.06 20.09 -1.07
N GLY A 47 10.50 19.77 0.09
CA GLY A 47 9.40 20.49 0.69
C GLY A 47 8.06 20.24 -0.03
N ARG A 48 7.01 20.94 0.43
CA ARG A 48 5.67 20.82 -0.15
C ARG A 48 5.62 21.55 -1.48
N GLY A 49 5.46 20.80 -2.58
CA GLY A 49 5.08 21.36 -3.85
C GLY A 49 3.69 22.03 -3.77
N GLU A 50 3.44 23.01 -4.65
CA GLU A 50 2.08 23.53 -4.80
C GLU A 50 1.14 22.38 -5.17
N THR A 51 0.11 22.17 -4.37
CA THR A 51 -0.93 21.19 -4.64
C THR A 51 -1.79 21.71 -5.80
N GLY A 52 -1.31 21.51 -7.01
CA GLY A 52 -2.16 21.63 -8.20
C GLY A 52 -3.33 20.68 -8.01
N GLY A 53 -4.56 21.18 -8.16
CA GLY A 53 -5.76 20.39 -7.95
C GLY A 53 -5.67 19.06 -8.71
N TYR A 54 -5.77 17.97 -7.97
CA TYR A 54 -5.80 16.66 -8.59
C TYR A 54 -6.98 16.57 -9.54
N PRO A 55 -6.78 16.15 -10.79
CA PRO A 55 -7.90 15.91 -11.67
C PRO A 55 -8.80 14.88 -10.97
N LYS A 56 -10.08 15.21 -10.81
CA LYS A 56 -11.11 14.24 -10.38
C LYS A 56 -11.25 13.21 -11.51
N SER A 57 -10.32 12.28 -11.56
CA SER A 57 -10.26 11.30 -12.63
C SER A 57 -10.96 10.03 -12.17
N GLU A 58 -12.24 9.91 -12.52
CA GLU A 58 -12.93 8.62 -12.56
C GLU A 58 -12.54 7.82 -13.82
N SER A 59 -11.29 7.97 -14.25
CA SER A 59 -10.76 7.29 -15.42
C SER A 59 -10.83 5.77 -15.21
N PRO A 60 -11.34 5.00 -16.20
CA PRO A 60 -11.29 3.53 -16.16
C PRO A 60 -9.88 2.99 -15.95
N VAL A 61 -8.85 3.73 -16.40
CA VAL A 61 -7.44 3.38 -16.21
C VAL A 61 -7.03 3.49 -14.75
N HIS A 62 -7.42 4.58 -14.07
CA HIS A 62 -7.16 4.75 -12.63
C HIS A 62 -7.84 3.64 -11.83
N ARG A 63 -9.12 3.37 -12.13
CA ARG A 63 -9.87 2.28 -11.51
C ARG A 63 -9.18 0.93 -11.68
N PHE A 64 -8.74 0.62 -12.91
CA PHE A 64 -8.02 -0.62 -13.20
C PHE A 64 -6.70 -0.70 -12.42
N ALA A 65 -5.93 0.39 -12.34
CA ALA A 65 -4.66 0.43 -11.60
C ALA A 65 -4.85 0.07 -10.11
N ILE A 66 -5.88 0.61 -9.47
CA ILE A 66 -6.20 0.31 -8.07
C ILE A 66 -6.62 -1.16 -7.90
N LEU A 67 -7.50 -1.66 -8.76
CA LEU A 67 -7.99 -3.04 -8.69
C LEU A 67 -6.88 -4.07 -8.95
N LEU A 68 -5.89 -3.71 -9.77
CA LEU A 68 -4.73 -4.56 -10.06
C LEU A 68 -3.88 -4.86 -8.80
N TRP A 69 -3.96 -4.01 -7.78
CA TRP A 69 -3.13 -4.18 -6.59
C TRP A 69 -3.50 -5.41 -5.76
N LEU A 70 -4.77 -5.79 -5.66
CA LEU A 70 -5.19 -6.96 -4.89
C LEU A 70 -4.47 -8.25 -5.34
N PRO A 71 -4.51 -8.64 -6.62
CA PRO A 71 -3.80 -9.83 -7.07
C PRO A 71 -2.27 -9.73 -6.87
N ILE A 72 -1.69 -8.54 -7.01
CA ILE A 72 -0.26 -8.31 -6.75
C ILE A 72 0.05 -8.54 -5.26
N GLN A 73 -0.71 -7.93 -4.35
CA GLN A 73 -0.50 -8.08 -2.92
C GLN A 73 -0.67 -9.53 -2.46
N VAL A 74 -1.68 -10.23 -2.95
CA VAL A 74 -1.88 -11.65 -2.69
C VAL A 74 -0.69 -12.47 -3.20
N ALA A 75 -0.22 -12.20 -4.41
CA ALA A 75 0.94 -12.88 -4.98
C ALA A 75 2.22 -12.65 -4.14
N LEU A 76 2.46 -11.45 -3.66
CA LEU A 76 3.59 -11.14 -2.77
C LEU A 76 3.52 -11.91 -1.45
N ILE A 77 2.33 -11.96 -0.82
CA ILE A 77 2.13 -12.70 0.43
C ILE A 77 2.31 -14.21 0.20
N VAL A 78 1.71 -14.76 -0.84
CA VAL A 78 1.85 -16.17 -1.19
C VAL A 78 3.31 -16.52 -1.48
N TRP A 79 4.02 -15.65 -2.20
CA TRP A 79 5.44 -15.83 -2.48
C TRP A 79 6.29 -15.86 -1.19
N LEU A 80 6.03 -14.94 -0.25
CA LEU A 80 6.71 -14.97 1.06
C LEU A 80 6.42 -16.27 1.81
N LEU A 81 5.15 -16.66 1.92
CA LEU A 81 4.76 -17.88 2.63
C LEU A 81 5.36 -19.13 1.97
N TRP A 82 5.38 -19.18 0.65
CA TRP A 82 6.00 -20.26 -0.10
C TRP A 82 7.52 -20.32 0.17
N SER A 83 8.21 -19.17 0.16
CA SER A 83 9.64 -19.09 0.47
C SER A 83 9.96 -19.56 1.90
N LEU A 84 9.09 -19.23 2.86
CA LEU A 84 9.19 -19.70 4.25
C LEU A 84 9.00 -21.22 4.33
N ALA A 85 7.96 -21.73 3.70
CA ALA A 85 7.62 -23.16 3.74
C ALA A 85 8.72 -24.06 3.13
N HIS A 86 9.51 -23.53 2.20
CA HIS A 86 10.60 -24.27 1.55
C HIS A 86 11.98 -23.94 2.13
N ASN A 87 12.06 -23.20 3.23
CA ASN A 87 13.32 -22.81 3.89
C ASN A 87 14.29 -22.10 2.95
N LEU A 88 13.77 -21.25 2.06
CA LEU A 88 14.57 -20.52 1.09
C LEU A 88 15.20 -19.24 1.67
N LEU A 89 14.87 -18.88 2.90
CA LEU A 89 15.27 -17.65 3.54
C LEU A 89 15.97 -17.93 4.87
N THR A 90 17.05 -17.24 5.13
CA THR A 90 17.69 -17.17 6.45
C THR A 90 16.83 -16.34 7.43
N PRO A 91 17.04 -16.44 8.76
CA PRO A 91 16.29 -15.63 9.73
C PRO A 91 16.34 -14.13 9.46
N LEU A 92 17.49 -13.59 9.01
CA LEU A 92 17.63 -12.19 8.64
C LEU A 92 16.75 -11.82 7.43
N GLU A 93 16.77 -12.67 6.42
CA GLU A 93 15.99 -12.47 5.20
C GLU A 93 14.48 -12.61 5.43
N ILE A 94 14.07 -13.47 6.36
CA ILE A 94 12.67 -13.56 6.80
C ILE A 94 12.19 -12.21 7.33
N ILE A 95 12.98 -11.59 8.23
CA ILE A 95 12.66 -10.28 8.79
C ILE A 95 12.62 -9.23 7.68
N GLY A 96 13.66 -9.17 6.83
CA GLY A 96 13.77 -8.20 5.77
C GLY A 96 12.65 -8.31 4.72
N MET A 97 12.33 -9.52 4.27
CA MET A 97 11.24 -9.76 3.32
C MET A 97 9.85 -9.49 3.92
N THR A 98 9.64 -9.85 5.19
CA THR A 98 8.39 -9.53 5.90
C THR A 98 8.19 -8.02 6.01
N LEU A 99 9.23 -7.29 6.38
CA LEU A 99 9.19 -5.83 6.43
C LEU A 99 8.99 -5.21 5.04
N SER A 100 9.65 -5.74 4.01
CA SER A 100 9.53 -5.23 2.64
C SER A 100 8.12 -5.40 2.09
N ILE A 101 7.55 -6.60 2.20
CA ILE A 101 6.19 -6.89 1.73
C ILE A 101 5.17 -6.16 2.63
N GLY A 102 5.39 -6.11 3.94
CA GLY A 102 4.56 -5.36 4.87
C GLY A 102 4.53 -3.86 4.57
N THR A 103 5.70 -3.27 4.27
CA THR A 103 5.81 -1.85 3.88
C THR A 103 5.03 -1.55 2.61
N VAL A 104 5.18 -2.38 1.58
CA VAL A 104 4.47 -2.19 0.30
C VAL A 104 2.97 -2.39 0.46
N SER A 105 2.55 -3.41 1.22
CA SER A 105 1.14 -3.68 1.53
C SER A 105 0.51 -2.55 2.34
N GLY A 106 1.25 -1.98 3.30
CA GLY A 106 0.82 -0.84 4.10
C GLY A 106 0.76 0.45 3.28
N ALA A 107 1.87 0.81 2.61
CA ALA A 107 1.97 2.08 1.89
C ALA A 107 1.04 2.19 0.67
N ILE A 108 0.78 1.09 -0.02
CA ILE A 108 -0.05 1.08 -1.23
C ILE A 108 -1.37 0.38 -0.98
N GLY A 109 -1.35 -0.82 -0.38
CA GLY A 109 -2.54 -1.63 -0.19
C GLY A 109 -3.59 -0.94 0.67
N ILE A 110 -3.19 -0.33 1.79
CA ILE A 110 -4.12 0.41 2.67
C ILE A 110 -4.65 1.66 1.96
N VAL A 111 -3.81 2.40 1.24
CA VAL A 111 -4.24 3.60 0.50
C VAL A 111 -5.25 3.25 -0.58
N PHE A 112 -5.02 2.18 -1.34
CA PHE A 112 -5.96 1.72 -2.37
C PHE A 112 -7.23 1.14 -1.77
N ALA A 113 -7.13 0.40 -0.67
CA ALA A 113 -8.31 -0.08 0.05
C ALA A 113 -9.15 1.08 0.58
N HIS A 114 -8.52 2.12 1.12
CA HIS A 114 -9.19 3.34 1.57
C HIS A 114 -9.98 4.01 0.42
N GLU A 115 -9.37 4.17 -0.74
CA GLU A 115 -10.03 4.71 -1.93
C GLU A 115 -11.25 3.84 -2.35
N LEU A 116 -11.08 2.51 -2.35
CA LEU A 116 -12.14 1.57 -2.72
C LEU A 116 -13.29 1.51 -1.70
N THR A 117 -13.00 1.77 -0.42
CA THR A 117 -14.01 1.80 0.65
C THR A 117 -15.09 2.87 0.38
N HIS A 118 -14.70 3.98 -0.26
CA HIS A 118 -15.62 5.07 -0.61
C HIS A 118 -16.42 4.84 -1.90
N ARG A 119 -16.15 3.75 -2.63
CA ARG A 119 -16.82 3.46 -3.90
C ARG A 119 -18.24 2.90 -3.67
N MET A 120 -19.15 3.19 -4.60
CA MET A 120 -20.53 2.69 -4.55
C MET A 120 -20.63 1.22 -4.99
N SER A 121 -19.68 0.72 -5.76
CA SER A 121 -19.66 -0.65 -6.26
C SER A 121 -19.46 -1.66 -5.14
N TRP A 122 -20.36 -2.65 -5.05
CA TRP A 122 -20.21 -3.75 -4.09
C TRP A 122 -18.89 -4.50 -4.26
N LEU A 123 -18.50 -4.79 -5.50
CA LEU A 123 -17.27 -5.51 -5.81
C LEU A 123 -16.02 -4.74 -5.31
N GLU A 124 -15.98 -3.43 -5.56
CA GLU A 124 -14.84 -2.60 -5.14
C GLU A 124 -14.70 -2.56 -3.62
N ARG A 125 -15.82 -2.48 -2.90
CA ARG A 125 -15.80 -2.56 -1.43
C ARG A 125 -15.33 -3.91 -0.92
N ARG A 126 -15.70 -5.03 -1.59
CA ARG A 126 -15.17 -6.36 -1.22
C ARG A 126 -13.67 -6.50 -1.49
N ILE A 127 -13.17 -5.84 -2.53
CA ILE A 127 -11.73 -5.76 -2.79
C ILE A 127 -11.03 -4.93 -1.69
N ALA A 128 -11.62 -3.82 -1.25
CA ALA A 128 -11.13 -3.06 -0.11
C ALA A 128 -11.06 -3.92 1.16
N ASP A 129 -12.15 -4.63 1.49
CA ASP A 129 -12.19 -5.57 2.62
C ASP A 129 -11.06 -6.62 2.52
N ALA A 130 -10.88 -7.22 1.35
CA ALA A 130 -9.85 -8.24 1.11
C ALA A 130 -8.42 -7.68 1.29
N LEU A 131 -8.15 -6.47 0.80
CA LEU A 131 -6.88 -5.79 1.01
C LEU A 131 -6.63 -5.53 2.51
N MET A 132 -7.63 -5.03 3.24
CA MET A 132 -7.52 -4.77 4.68
C MET A 132 -7.37 -6.05 5.51
N VAL A 133 -8.09 -7.13 5.14
CA VAL A 133 -7.94 -8.45 5.78
C VAL A 133 -6.51 -8.96 5.62
N SER A 134 -5.90 -8.78 4.45
CA SER A 134 -4.54 -9.28 4.18
C SER A 134 -3.45 -8.62 5.03
N VAL A 135 -3.73 -7.44 5.60
CA VAL A 135 -2.86 -6.72 6.55
C VAL A 135 -3.41 -6.72 7.99
N SER A 136 -4.39 -7.60 8.27
CA SER A 136 -5.04 -7.74 9.60
C SER A 136 -5.74 -6.46 10.09
N TYR A 137 -6.21 -5.59 9.18
CA TYR A 137 -6.83 -4.30 9.49
C TYR A 137 -8.27 -4.18 8.96
N HIS A 138 -9.00 -5.31 8.93
CA HIS A 138 -10.33 -5.42 8.32
C HIS A 138 -11.40 -4.49 8.93
N HIS A 139 -11.29 -4.14 10.21
CA HIS A 139 -12.23 -3.25 10.90
C HIS A 139 -12.18 -1.80 10.37
N PHE A 140 -11.07 -1.41 9.72
CA PHE A 140 -10.87 -0.06 9.20
C PHE A 140 -12.04 0.41 8.32
N CYS A 141 -12.51 -0.40 7.37
CA CYS A 141 -13.56 0.01 6.45
C CYS A 141 -14.86 0.41 7.18
N VAL A 142 -15.19 -0.27 8.28
CA VAL A 142 -16.38 0.05 9.10
C VAL A 142 -16.13 1.30 9.95
N GLU A 143 -15.03 1.32 10.68
CA GLU A 143 -14.72 2.43 11.59
C GLU A 143 -14.45 3.73 10.83
N HIS A 144 -13.83 3.66 9.67
CA HIS A 144 -13.54 4.83 8.85
C HIS A 144 -14.82 5.48 8.31
N VAL A 145 -15.72 4.69 7.73
CA VAL A 145 -16.95 5.21 7.11
C VAL A 145 -18.02 5.55 8.15
N HIS A 146 -18.24 4.67 9.13
CA HIS A 146 -19.33 4.81 10.09
C HIS A 146 -18.92 5.47 11.41
N GLY A 147 -17.63 5.50 11.73
CA GLY A 147 -17.06 6.20 12.87
C GLY A 147 -16.48 7.55 12.47
N HIS A 148 -15.24 7.55 11.94
CA HIS A 148 -14.48 8.77 11.65
C HIS A 148 -15.24 9.78 10.78
N HIS A 149 -15.77 9.39 9.62
CA HIS A 149 -16.48 10.33 8.73
C HIS A 149 -17.72 10.96 9.34
N ARG A 150 -18.32 10.35 10.36
CA ARG A 150 -19.49 10.90 11.06
C ARG A 150 -19.11 11.89 12.15
N THR A 151 -17.93 11.74 12.73
CA THR A 151 -17.48 12.49 13.90
C THR A 151 -16.22 13.31 13.66
N VAL A 152 -15.71 13.32 12.42
CA VAL A 152 -14.47 14.04 12.06
C VAL A 152 -14.54 15.51 12.51
N GLY A 153 -13.47 15.95 13.18
CA GLY A 153 -13.36 17.31 13.71
C GLY A 153 -14.07 17.53 15.06
N THR A 154 -14.74 16.52 15.61
CA THR A 154 -15.38 16.59 16.93
C THR A 154 -14.52 15.91 18.00
N LYS A 155 -14.97 16.03 19.28
CA LYS A 155 -14.29 15.39 20.40
C LYS A 155 -14.52 13.86 20.46
N GLU A 156 -15.57 13.40 19.80
CA GLU A 156 -15.97 11.99 19.72
C GLU A 156 -15.13 11.20 18.72
N ASP A 157 -14.43 11.90 17.81
CA ASP A 157 -13.56 11.22 16.83
C ASP A 157 -12.19 10.89 17.45
N PRO A 158 -11.86 9.58 17.61
CA PRO A 158 -10.58 9.18 18.21
C PRO A 158 -9.37 9.39 17.29
N VAL A 159 -9.59 9.57 15.98
CA VAL A 159 -8.52 9.70 14.97
C VAL A 159 -8.29 11.13 14.49
N THR A 160 -9.14 12.07 14.85
CA THR A 160 -8.89 13.50 14.58
C THR A 160 -7.67 13.97 15.36
N ALA A 161 -6.66 14.44 14.64
CA ALA A 161 -5.48 15.07 15.24
C ALA A 161 -5.90 16.35 15.97
N ARG A 162 -5.46 16.50 17.23
CA ARG A 162 -5.74 17.65 18.10
C ARG A 162 -4.50 18.51 18.27
#